data_8a57fe06673a6adf46d059d7a6033426
#
_entry.id   8a57fe06673a6adf46d059d7a6033426
#
_cell.length_a   1.000
_cell.length_b   1.000
_cell.length_c   1.000
_cell.angle_alpha   90.00
_cell.angle_beta   90.00
_cell.angle_gamma   90.00
#
_symmetry.space_group_name_H-M   'P 1'
#
loop_
_entity.id
_entity.type
_entity.pdbx_description
1 polymer ?
#
loop_
_entity_poly.entity_id
_entity_poly.type
_entity_poly.pdbx_seq_one_letter_code
_entity_poly.pdbx_strand_id
1 'polypeptide(L)'
;MKFINSKKLIKSAKYSSMVRIKNLILNIFNPNEFSNVDMQGIIRNSDKEHLELFEDIVSMSKDSRYFEIVAFGEELAKEIYEQ
;
A
#
# COMPACT_ATOMS: atom_id res chain seq x y z
N MET A 1 8.35 8.98 -5.73
CA MET A 1 7.94 7.58 -6.06
C MET A 1 6.41 7.54 -6.23
N LYS A 2 5.96 7.12 -7.38
CA LYS A 2 4.53 7.03 -7.66
C LYS A 2 4.06 5.58 -7.62
N PHE A 3 2.80 5.38 -7.26
CA PHE A 3 2.21 4.03 -7.15
C PHE A 3 2.39 3.21 -8.43
N ILE A 4 2.09 3.80 -9.58
CA ILE A 4 2.14 3.08 -10.88
C ILE A 4 3.52 2.50 -11.19
N ASN A 5 4.57 3.12 -10.67
CA ASN A 5 5.96 2.68 -10.90
C ASN A 5 6.51 1.86 -9.73
N SER A 6 5.71 1.60 -8.70
CA SER A 6 6.20 1.02 -7.45
C SER A 6 5.61 -0.36 -7.14
N LYS A 7 4.78 -0.91 -8.01
CA LYS A 7 4.07 -2.18 -7.75
C LYS A 7 5.01 -3.34 -7.45
N LYS A 8 6.10 -3.47 -8.20
CA LYS A 8 7.07 -4.55 -7.97
C LYS A 8 7.75 -4.41 -6.61
N LEU A 9 8.11 -3.20 -6.24
CA LEU A 9 8.73 -2.93 -4.94
C LEU A 9 7.77 -3.24 -3.80
N ILE A 10 6.50 -2.90 -3.97
CA ILE A 10 5.47 -3.17 -2.97
C ILE A 10 5.26 -4.69 -2.83
N LYS A 11 5.16 -5.41 -3.94
CA LYS A 11 4.98 -6.87 -3.92
C LYS A 11 6.12 -7.58 -3.19
N SER A 12 7.35 -7.16 -3.43
CA SER A 12 8.53 -7.76 -2.84
C SER A 12 9.00 -7.07 -1.56
N ALA A 13 8.09 -6.34 -0.90
CA ALA A 13 8.44 -5.53 0.27
C ALA A 13 9.13 -6.34 1.35
N LYS A 14 10.36 -5.92 1.72
CA LYS A 14 11.19 -6.59 2.71
C LYS A 14 11.61 -5.67 3.84
N TYR A 15 11.58 -4.37 3.62
CA TYR A 15 11.96 -3.40 4.65
C TYR A 15 10.72 -2.65 5.17
N SER A 16 10.82 -2.19 6.40
CA SER A 16 9.66 -1.72 7.17
C SER A 16 8.84 -0.62 6.49
N SER A 17 9.47 0.34 5.83
CA SER A 17 8.75 1.43 5.16
C SER A 17 7.82 0.92 4.06
N MET A 18 8.30 -0.02 3.25
CA MET A 18 7.49 -0.57 2.15
C MET A 18 6.45 -1.57 2.67
N VAL A 19 6.78 -2.31 3.73
CA VAL A 19 5.80 -3.22 4.37
C VAL A 19 4.61 -2.44 4.92
N ARG A 20 4.85 -1.27 5.49
CA ARG A 20 3.77 -0.40 5.97
C ARG A 20 2.86 0.06 4.84
N ILE A 21 3.43 0.41 3.68
CA ILE A 21 2.67 0.78 2.48
C ILE A 21 1.86 -0.41 1.96
N LYS A 22 2.47 -1.59 1.91
CA LYS A 22 1.78 -2.82 1.50
C LYS A 22 0.58 -3.11 2.39
N ASN A 23 0.76 -2.99 3.70
CA ASN A 23 -0.33 -3.21 4.66
C ASN A 23 -1.46 -2.18 4.49
N LEU A 24 -1.12 -0.94 4.16
CA LEU A 24 -2.12 0.09 3.87
C LEU A 24 -2.97 -0.29 2.66
N ILE A 25 -2.34 -0.75 1.59
CA ILE A 25 -3.04 -1.15 0.36
C ILE A 25 -3.95 -2.34 0.62
N LEU A 26 -3.47 -3.33 1.37
CA LEU A 26 -4.29 -4.48 1.78
C LEU A 26 -5.51 -4.03 2.58
N ASN A 27 -5.32 -3.07 3.49
CA ASN A 27 -6.40 -2.52 4.29
C ASN A 27 -7.44 -1.80 3.41
N ILE A 28 -6.99 -1.06 2.41
CA ILE A 28 -7.90 -0.39 1.47
C ILE A 28 -8.74 -1.42 0.71
N PHE A 29 -8.12 -2.54 0.33
CA PHE A 29 -8.82 -3.64 -0.35
C PHE A 29 -9.83 -4.31 0.57
N ASN A 30 -9.42 -4.68 1.79
CA ASN A 30 -10.30 -5.38 2.73
C ASN A 30 -9.94 -5.02 4.17
N PRO A 31 -10.55 -3.94 4.71
CA PRO A 31 -10.20 -3.46 6.05
C PRO A 31 -10.57 -4.42 7.18
N ASN A 32 -11.52 -5.30 6.97
CA ASN A 32 -11.93 -6.26 8.00
C ASN A 32 -10.88 -7.36 8.17
N GLU A 33 -10.28 -7.81 7.08
CA GLU A 33 -9.27 -8.87 7.11
C GLU A 33 -7.88 -8.31 7.37
N PHE A 34 -7.55 -7.17 6.78
CA PHE A 34 -6.23 -6.54 6.89
C PHE A 34 -6.34 -5.26 7.71
N SER A 35 -6.54 -5.40 9.02
CA SER A 35 -6.78 -4.27 9.91
C SER A 35 -5.50 -3.67 10.49
N ASN A 36 -4.33 -4.29 10.25
CA ASN A 36 -3.07 -3.88 10.85
C ASN A 36 -2.37 -2.81 10.01
N VAL A 37 -2.76 -1.56 10.18
CA VAL A 37 -2.15 -0.42 9.48
C VAL A 37 -1.43 0.48 10.47
N ASP A 38 -0.14 0.71 10.22
CA ASP A 38 0.69 1.59 11.04
C ASP A 38 0.80 2.98 10.39
N MET A 39 -0.25 3.78 10.52
CA MET A 39 -0.28 5.14 9.94
C MET A 39 0.78 6.04 10.54
N GLN A 40 1.02 5.95 11.85
CA GLN A 40 2.03 6.77 12.49
C GLN A 40 3.44 6.42 12.00
N GLY A 41 3.70 5.13 11.81
CA GLY A 41 4.96 4.68 11.23
C GLY A 41 5.17 5.18 9.81
N ILE A 42 4.11 5.18 9.00
CA ILE A 42 4.18 5.73 7.64
C ILE A 42 4.54 7.22 7.68
N ILE A 43 3.83 7.99 8.50
CA ILE A 43 4.00 9.45 8.55
C ILE A 43 5.35 9.84 9.15
N ARG A 44 5.76 9.19 10.24
CA ARG A 44 6.95 9.58 10.99
C ARG A 44 8.26 9.00 10.49
N ASN A 45 8.21 7.78 9.95
CA ASN A 45 9.44 7.02 9.67
C ASN A 45 9.72 6.80 8.18
N SER A 46 8.85 7.27 7.30
CA SER A 46 9.09 7.17 5.86
C SER A 46 10.02 8.29 5.42
N ASP A 47 10.94 7.97 4.51
CA ASP A 47 11.71 9.00 3.82
C ASP A 47 10.82 9.73 2.82
N LYS A 48 11.39 10.73 2.15
CA LYS A 48 10.66 11.57 1.22
C LYS A 48 9.97 10.76 0.11
N GLU A 49 10.67 9.78 -0.45
CA GLU A 49 10.13 8.98 -1.57
C GLU A 49 8.95 8.11 -1.14
N HIS A 50 9.04 7.49 0.02
CA HIS A 50 7.97 6.66 0.54
C HIS A 50 6.78 7.50 1.00
N LEU A 51 7.04 8.69 1.54
CA LEU A 51 5.97 9.62 1.90
C LEU A 51 5.24 10.11 0.65
N GLU A 52 5.95 10.38 -0.44
CA GLU A 52 5.34 10.72 -1.73
C GLU A 52 4.46 9.60 -2.26
N LEU A 53 4.92 8.35 -2.10
CA LEU A 53 4.14 7.17 -2.50
C LEU A 53 2.85 7.08 -1.67
N PHE A 54 2.95 7.27 -0.36
CA PHE A 54 1.78 7.30 0.52
C PHE A 54 0.79 8.39 0.09
N GLU A 55 1.29 9.60 -0.18
CA GLU A 55 0.45 10.72 -0.62
C GLU A 55 -0.22 10.43 -1.97
N ASP A 56 0.48 9.78 -2.87
CA ASP A 56 -0.07 9.38 -4.16
C ASP A 56 -1.21 8.38 -4.00
N ILE A 57 -1.02 7.38 -3.13
CA ILE A 57 -2.07 6.39 -2.83
C ILE A 57 -3.29 7.06 -2.22
N VAL A 58 -3.09 7.99 -1.28
CA VAL A 58 -4.19 8.74 -0.67
C VAL A 58 -4.94 9.54 -1.73
N SER A 59 -4.22 10.22 -2.62
CA SER A 59 -4.81 11.00 -3.70
C SER A 59 -5.63 10.10 -4.63
N MET A 60 -5.08 8.97 -5.04
CA MET A 60 -5.79 8.01 -5.90
C MET A 60 -7.04 7.45 -5.23
N SER A 61 -7.00 7.28 -3.91
CA SER A 61 -8.14 6.76 -3.14
C SER A 61 -9.32 7.71 -3.13
N LYS A 62 -9.11 8.97 -3.48
CA LYS A 62 -10.15 10.00 -3.52
C LYS A 62 -10.73 10.24 -4.91
N ASP A 63 -10.17 9.63 -5.94
CA ASP A 63 -10.60 9.87 -7.32
C ASP A 63 -10.97 8.57 -8.04
N SER A 64 -11.16 8.65 -9.35
CA SER A 64 -11.59 7.52 -10.18
C SER A 64 -10.57 6.38 -10.24
N ARG A 65 -9.33 6.62 -9.81
CA ARG A 65 -8.27 5.59 -9.80
C ARG A 65 -8.31 4.72 -8.54
N TYR A 66 -9.26 4.94 -7.66
CA TYR A 66 -9.44 4.13 -6.45
C TYR A 66 -9.47 2.64 -6.77
N PHE A 67 -10.15 2.26 -7.86
CA PHE A 67 -10.26 0.85 -8.24
C PHE A 67 -8.90 0.21 -8.54
N GLU A 68 -7.92 0.98 -8.97
CA GLU A 68 -6.57 0.46 -9.23
C GLU A 68 -5.88 0.04 -7.94
N ILE A 69 -6.08 0.81 -6.87
CA ILE A 69 -5.55 0.46 -5.55
C ILE A 69 -6.21 -0.81 -5.04
N VAL A 70 -7.54 -0.89 -5.15
CA VAL A 70 -8.31 -2.06 -4.71
C VAL A 70 -7.88 -3.31 -5.48
N ALA A 71 -7.74 -3.21 -6.80
CA ALA A 71 -7.32 -4.33 -7.64
C ALA A 71 -5.92 -4.83 -7.27
N PHE A 72 -5.00 -3.92 -7.00
CA PHE A 72 -3.66 -4.29 -6.57
C PHE A 72 -3.66 -4.91 -5.18
N GLY A 73 -4.50 -4.41 -4.28
CA GLY A 73 -4.69 -5.00 -2.95
C GLY A 73 -5.19 -6.43 -3.04
N GLU A 74 -6.14 -6.71 -3.95
CA GLU A 74 -6.62 -8.06 -4.20
C GLU A 74 -5.49 -8.98 -4.68
N GLU A 75 -4.66 -8.46 -5.58
CA GLU A 75 -3.50 -9.19 -6.09
C GLU A 75 -2.52 -9.55 -4.98
N LEU A 76 -2.24 -8.61 -4.10
CA LEU A 76 -1.38 -8.84 -2.93
C LEU A 76 -2.00 -9.88 -1.98
N ALA A 77 -3.30 -9.79 -1.76
CA ALA A 77 -4.01 -10.73 -0.88
C ALA A 77 -3.96 -12.17 -1.42
N LYS A 78 -4.10 -12.34 -2.74
CA LYS A 78 -3.99 -13.67 -3.36
C LYS A 78 -2.64 -14.32 -3.08
N GLU A 79 -1.57 -13.56 -3.16
CA GLU A 79 -0.22 -14.08 -2.86
C GLU A 79 -0.13 -14.55 -1.41
N ILE A 80 -0.76 -13.84 -0.49
CA ILE A 80 -0.81 -14.22 0.92
C ILE A 80 -1.61 -15.51 1.12
N TYR A 81 -2.77 -15.63 0.46
CA TYR A 81 -3.63 -16.81 0.58
C TYR A 81 -3.00 -18.07 -0.02
N GLU A 82 -2.12 -17.92 -0.98
CA GLU A 82 -1.45 -19.03 -1.65
C GLU A 82 -0.21 -19.55 -0.91
N GLN A 83 0.17 -18.90 0.18
CA GLN A 83 1.32 -19.30 1.00
C GLN A 83 1.00 -20.49 1.92
#